data_715ba31bacbede183c2daa35075fe5cb
#
_entry.id   715ba31bacbede183c2daa35075fe5cb
#
_cell.length_a   1.000
_cell.length_b   1.000
_cell.length_c   1.000
_cell.angle_alpha   90.00
_cell.angle_beta   90.00
_cell.angle_gamma   90.00
#
_symmetry.space_group_name_H-M   'P 1'
#
loop_
_entity.id
_entity.type
_entity.pdbx_description
1 polymer ?
#
loop_
_entity_poly.entity_id
_entity_poly.type
_entity_poly.pdbx_seq_one_letter_code
_entity_poly.pdbx_strand_id
1 'polypeptide(L)'
;MNKKEKERTGFIVRNIKTEKRDAQNGGADKMGNVKMISPAVPNMPWQERSEKIVNAPVWRYKENPIIGRNPVEGVARIFNSAVIPYEGKFIGVFRGEQTNGIPYVYLGRSEDGIHWDFDKDKVRFVDEEGNDFMPVYAYDPRLVKVEDTYYIIWCGDFY
;
A
#
# COMPACT_ATOMS: atom_id res chain seq x y z
N MET A 1 -31.22 -10.69 25.19
CA MET A 1 -31.27 -9.83 23.99
C MET A 1 -29.90 -9.92 23.34
N ASN A 2 -29.75 -10.83 22.35
CA ASN A 2 -28.47 -11.11 21.69
C ASN A 2 -28.23 -10.06 20.59
N LYS A 3 -27.32 -9.11 20.83
CA LYS A 3 -26.73 -8.32 19.76
C LYS A 3 -25.63 -9.19 19.10
N LYS A 4 -25.94 -9.76 17.93
CA LYS A 4 -24.93 -10.28 17.03
C LYS A 4 -24.09 -9.10 16.55
N GLU A 5 -22.83 -9.00 17.02
CA GLU A 5 -21.80 -8.20 16.40
C GLU A 5 -21.64 -8.68 14.95
N LYS A 6 -22.09 -7.86 14.00
CA LYS A 6 -21.71 -8.02 12.61
C LYS A 6 -20.35 -7.35 12.46
N GLU A 7 -19.29 -8.14 12.44
CA GLU A 7 -18.02 -7.70 11.84
C GLU A 7 -18.31 -7.33 10.37
N ARG A 8 -18.39 -6.04 10.09
CA ARG A 8 -18.46 -5.55 8.71
C ARG A 8 -17.06 -5.29 8.24
N THR A 9 -16.52 -6.19 7.45
CA THR A 9 -15.33 -5.93 6.64
C THR A 9 -15.76 -4.95 5.55
N GLY A 10 -15.30 -3.69 5.64
CA GLY A 10 -15.63 -2.67 4.65
C GLY A 10 -14.77 -2.87 3.39
N PHE A 11 -15.42 -2.93 2.23
CA PHE A 11 -14.79 -2.98 0.93
C PHE A 11 -14.95 -1.63 0.23
N ILE A 12 -13.84 -1.09 -0.30
CA ILE A 12 -13.91 0.04 -1.24
C ILE A 12 -13.53 -0.47 -2.60
N VAL A 13 -14.42 -0.28 -3.54
CA VAL A 13 -14.17 -0.50 -4.95
C VAL A 13 -13.99 0.86 -5.61
N ARG A 14 -12.76 1.22 -5.99
CA ARG A 14 -12.53 2.32 -6.93
C ARG A 14 -12.23 1.72 -8.29
N ASN A 15 -13.15 1.87 -9.25
CA ASN A 15 -12.87 1.57 -10.66
C ASN A 15 -11.86 2.60 -11.20
N ILE A 16 -10.62 2.20 -11.31
CA ILE A 16 -9.60 2.94 -12.05
C ILE A 16 -9.56 2.30 -13.43
N LYS A 17 -10.12 2.97 -14.44
CA LYS A 17 -10.01 2.50 -15.84
C LYS A 17 -8.56 2.57 -16.27
N THR A 18 -7.93 1.42 -16.45
CA THR A 18 -6.62 1.32 -17.09
C THR A 18 -6.79 1.11 -18.59
N GLU A 19 -6.21 2.00 -19.41
CA GLU A 19 -6.03 1.70 -20.83
C GLU A 19 -4.99 0.59 -20.98
N LYS A 20 -5.33 -0.44 -21.75
CA LYS A 20 -4.43 -1.56 -22.06
C LYS A 20 -3.22 -1.05 -22.83
N ARG A 21 -2.03 -1.09 -22.22
CA ARG A 21 -0.77 -1.08 -22.95
C ARG A 21 -0.17 -2.47 -22.87
N ASP A 22 0.04 -3.07 -24.03
CA ASP A 22 0.65 -4.39 -24.18
C ASP A 22 2.07 -4.36 -23.63
N ALA A 23 2.30 -5.07 -22.54
CA ALA A 23 3.62 -5.29 -21.96
C ALA A 23 4.32 -6.44 -22.70
N GLN A 24 5.04 -6.15 -23.78
CA GLN A 24 6.11 -7.02 -24.27
C GLN A 24 7.38 -6.65 -23.53
N ASN A 25 7.85 -7.53 -22.64
CA ASN A 25 9.25 -7.91 -22.46
C ASN A 25 9.40 -8.79 -21.22
N GLY A 26 9.38 -10.10 -21.45
CA GLY A 26 9.86 -11.08 -20.50
C GLY A 26 11.35 -11.28 -20.64
N GLY A 27 12.16 -10.69 -19.78
CA GLY A 27 13.56 -11.07 -19.62
C GLY A 27 13.64 -12.40 -18.88
N ALA A 28 14.18 -13.43 -19.55
CA ALA A 28 14.41 -14.73 -18.95
C ALA A 28 15.65 -14.67 -18.07
N ASP A 29 15.46 -14.69 -16.76
CA ASP A 29 16.55 -14.84 -15.79
C ASP A 29 16.90 -16.33 -15.62
N LYS A 30 18.21 -16.64 -15.70
CA LYS A 30 18.79 -17.98 -15.63
C LYS A 30 18.93 -18.49 -14.19
N MET A 31 17.93 -18.35 -13.36
CA MET A 31 17.90 -18.95 -12.01
C MET A 31 16.67 -19.84 -11.85
N GLY A 32 16.83 -21.12 -12.18
CA GLY A 32 15.86 -22.17 -11.84
C GLY A 32 14.44 -21.91 -12.38
N ASN A 33 13.60 -22.94 -12.47
CA ASN A 33 12.22 -22.89 -12.96
C ASN A 33 11.24 -22.08 -12.11
N VAL A 34 11.61 -20.88 -11.64
CA VAL A 34 10.71 -19.99 -10.93
C VAL A 34 9.96 -19.14 -11.95
N LYS A 35 8.69 -19.42 -12.13
CA LYS A 35 7.81 -18.60 -12.96
C LYS A 35 7.40 -17.35 -12.18
N MET A 36 7.86 -16.18 -12.61
CA MET A 36 7.33 -14.91 -12.12
C MET A 36 5.88 -14.78 -12.57
N ILE A 37 4.96 -14.68 -11.62
CA ILE A 37 3.51 -14.55 -11.86
C ILE A 37 3.00 -13.11 -11.63
N SER A 38 3.88 -12.21 -11.20
CA SER A 38 3.57 -10.79 -11.03
C SER A 38 4.29 -9.94 -12.09
N PRO A 39 3.77 -8.75 -12.41
CA PRO A 39 4.49 -7.78 -13.22
C PRO A 39 5.86 -7.49 -12.62
N ALA A 40 6.85 -7.20 -13.48
CA ALA A 40 8.16 -6.76 -13.02
C ALA A 40 8.00 -5.51 -12.13
N VAL A 41 8.74 -5.46 -11.03
CA VAL A 41 8.77 -4.30 -10.15
C VAL A 41 9.49 -3.17 -10.88
N PRO A 42 8.84 -2.02 -11.12
CA PRO A 42 9.45 -0.95 -11.89
C PRO A 42 10.52 -0.21 -11.06
N ASN A 43 11.57 0.23 -11.74
CA ASN A 43 12.53 1.27 -11.29
C ASN A 43 13.04 1.22 -9.84
N MET A 44 12.93 0.08 -9.16
CA MET A 44 13.37 -0.02 -7.77
C MET A 44 14.92 -0.01 -7.71
N PRO A 45 15.53 0.88 -6.93
CA PRO A 45 16.98 0.95 -6.79
C PRO A 45 17.48 -0.16 -5.86
N TRP A 46 17.59 -1.37 -6.38
CA TRP A 46 18.10 -2.51 -5.64
C TRP A 46 19.54 -2.29 -5.20
N GLN A 47 19.81 -2.64 -3.96
CA GLN A 47 21.17 -2.69 -3.42
C GLN A 47 21.54 -4.15 -3.14
N GLU A 48 22.69 -4.56 -3.65
CA GLU A 48 23.21 -5.88 -3.33
C GLU A 48 23.67 -5.95 -1.87
N ARG A 49 23.44 -7.11 -1.29
CA ARG A 49 23.91 -7.39 0.07
C ARG A 49 25.43 -7.40 0.11
N SER A 50 26.00 -6.64 1.01
CA SER A 50 27.44 -6.70 1.26
C SER A 50 27.87 -8.07 1.78
N GLU A 51 28.95 -8.64 1.24
CA GLU A 51 29.50 -9.92 1.69
C GLU A 51 29.83 -9.94 3.19
N LYS A 52 30.14 -8.79 3.79
CA LYS A 52 30.40 -8.65 5.23
C LYS A 52 29.20 -8.94 6.13
N ILE A 53 27.97 -9.02 5.56
CA ILE A 53 26.73 -9.24 6.32
C ILE A 53 26.15 -10.63 6.04
N VAL A 54 27.00 -11.61 5.75
CA VAL A 54 26.59 -12.96 5.32
C VAL A 54 25.66 -13.65 6.32
N ASN A 55 25.82 -13.41 7.62
CA ASN A 55 25.08 -14.10 8.68
C ASN A 55 23.82 -13.33 9.17
N ALA A 56 23.53 -12.14 8.64
CA ALA A 56 22.34 -11.42 9.03
C ALA A 56 21.12 -11.96 8.28
N PRO A 57 20.03 -12.39 8.98
CA PRO A 57 18.83 -12.91 8.33
C PRO A 57 18.07 -11.84 7.57
N VAL A 58 18.27 -10.57 7.91
CA VAL A 58 17.62 -9.42 7.31
C VAL A 58 18.67 -8.38 6.91
N TRP A 59 18.53 -7.86 5.72
CA TRP A 59 19.30 -6.74 5.23
C TRP A 59 18.38 -5.51 5.08
N ARG A 60 18.85 -4.35 5.48
CA ARG A 60 18.09 -3.10 5.43
C ARG A 60 18.76 -2.12 4.48
N TYR A 61 17.94 -1.39 3.76
CA TYR A 61 18.38 -0.27 2.95
C TYR A 61 19.09 0.76 3.84
N LYS A 62 20.27 1.24 3.39
CA LYS A 62 21.14 2.09 4.21
C LYS A 62 20.52 3.45 4.59
N GLU A 63 19.57 3.93 3.77
CA GLU A 63 18.91 5.22 3.95
C GLU A 63 17.54 5.10 4.65
N ASN A 64 17.27 3.93 5.27
CA ASN A 64 16.08 3.81 6.10
C ASN A 64 16.16 4.75 7.33
N PRO A 65 15.02 5.32 7.74
CA PRO A 65 13.67 5.15 7.21
C PRO A 65 13.43 5.96 5.92
N ILE A 66 12.84 5.33 4.89
CA ILE A 66 12.51 5.99 3.62
C ILE A 66 11.31 6.94 3.73
N ILE A 67 10.50 6.80 4.76
CA ILE A 67 9.43 7.73 5.11
C ILE A 67 9.71 8.26 6.51
N GLY A 68 9.97 9.54 6.63
CA GLY A 68 10.27 10.21 7.88
C GLY A 68 9.04 10.49 8.74
N ARG A 69 9.20 11.31 9.76
CA ARG A 69 8.12 11.84 10.58
C ARG A 69 7.40 12.98 9.86
N ASN A 70 6.12 13.17 10.19
CA ASN A 70 5.27 14.22 9.63
C ASN A 70 5.25 14.23 8.10
N PRO A 71 5.02 13.08 7.45
CA PRO A 71 5.06 12.98 5.99
C PRO A 71 3.91 13.72 5.32
N VAL A 72 2.82 13.95 6.05
CA VAL A 72 1.64 14.74 5.67
C VAL A 72 1.24 15.60 6.86
N GLU A 73 0.65 16.76 6.63
CA GLU A 73 0.15 17.63 7.69
C GLU A 73 -0.85 16.88 8.59
N GLY A 74 -0.65 16.96 9.91
CA GLY A 74 -1.46 16.27 10.88
C GLY A 74 -1.15 14.79 11.09
N VAL A 75 -0.25 14.20 10.29
CA VAL A 75 0.20 12.81 10.41
C VAL A 75 1.57 12.76 11.07
N ALA A 76 1.64 12.19 12.27
CA ALA A 76 2.89 12.09 13.02
C ALA A 76 3.87 11.08 12.40
N ARG A 77 3.35 9.97 11.88
CA ARG A 77 4.18 8.87 11.34
C ARG A 77 3.34 7.89 10.52
N ILE A 78 4.05 7.13 9.68
CA ILE A 78 3.48 6.02 8.91
C ILE A 78 3.84 4.69 9.57
N PHE A 79 2.88 3.79 9.60
CA PHE A 79 3.04 2.38 9.97
C PHE A 79 2.50 1.51 8.85
N ASN A 80 2.46 0.22 9.06
CA ASN A 80 1.92 -0.83 8.20
C ASN A 80 1.32 -0.33 6.88
N SER A 81 1.94 -0.70 5.79
CA SER A 81 1.55 -0.28 4.44
C SER A 81 1.37 -1.49 3.54
N ALA A 82 0.61 -1.30 2.48
CA ALA A 82 0.54 -2.23 1.37
C ALA A 82 0.82 -1.48 0.07
N VAL A 83 1.76 -1.99 -0.70
CA VAL A 83 2.26 -1.36 -1.93
C VAL A 83 2.18 -2.36 -3.07
N ILE A 84 1.74 -1.91 -4.24
CA ILE A 84 1.69 -2.70 -5.46
C ILE A 84 2.21 -1.89 -6.65
N PRO A 85 2.69 -2.55 -7.72
CA PRO A 85 2.94 -1.91 -9.00
C PRO A 85 1.65 -1.32 -9.60
N TYR A 86 1.75 -0.11 -10.13
CA TYR A 86 0.64 0.61 -10.74
C TYR A 86 1.15 1.50 -11.87
N GLU A 87 0.69 1.25 -13.11
CA GLU A 87 1.04 2.03 -14.32
C GLU A 87 2.55 2.28 -14.50
N GLY A 88 3.37 1.25 -14.27
CA GLY A 88 4.83 1.34 -14.37
C GLY A 88 5.52 2.02 -13.18
N LYS A 89 4.79 2.36 -12.14
CA LYS A 89 5.20 2.99 -10.90
C LYS A 89 4.69 2.19 -9.71
N PHE A 90 4.62 2.81 -8.55
CA PHE A 90 4.04 2.23 -7.34
C PHE A 90 2.87 3.04 -6.82
N ILE A 91 1.87 2.35 -6.32
CA ILE A 91 0.81 2.92 -5.50
C ILE A 91 0.75 2.17 -4.17
N GLY A 92 0.49 2.88 -3.09
CA GLY A 92 0.40 2.27 -1.77
C GLY A 92 -0.70 2.88 -0.92
N VAL A 93 -1.20 2.07 0.01
CA VAL A 93 -2.08 2.49 1.09
C VAL A 93 -1.34 2.35 2.40
N PHE A 94 -1.37 3.37 3.23
CA PHE A 94 -0.51 3.53 4.39
C PHE A 94 -1.34 3.85 5.63
N ARG A 95 -1.03 3.18 6.75
CA ARG A 95 -1.54 3.59 8.04
C ARG A 95 -0.83 4.87 8.47
N GLY A 96 -1.52 6.00 8.43
CA GLY A 96 -1.06 7.26 8.96
C GLY A 96 -1.62 7.49 10.36
N GLU A 97 -0.75 7.48 11.37
CA GLU A 97 -1.13 7.83 12.74
C GLU A 97 -1.11 9.35 12.88
N GLN A 98 -2.26 9.93 13.17
CA GLN A 98 -2.37 11.37 13.37
C GLN A 98 -1.71 11.81 14.67
N THR A 99 -1.52 13.11 14.85
CA THR A 99 -0.91 13.70 16.05
C THR A 99 -1.73 13.44 17.32
N ASN A 100 -3.03 13.16 17.17
CA ASN A 100 -3.92 12.75 18.26
C ASN A 100 -3.92 11.23 18.54
N GLY A 101 -3.09 10.44 17.82
CA GLY A 101 -2.98 8.99 17.96
C GLY A 101 -4.02 8.19 17.19
N ILE A 102 -4.98 8.82 16.50
CA ILE A 102 -5.99 8.12 15.72
C ILE A 102 -5.42 7.74 14.34
N PRO A 103 -5.41 6.45 13.95
CA PRO A 103 -4.92 6.04 12.65
C PRO A 103 -5.99 6.15 11.57
N TYR A 104 -5.57 6.59 10.37
CA TYR A 104 -6.35 6.54 9.14
C TYR A 104 -5.52 6.02 7.98
N VAL A 105 -6.18 5.67 6.88
CA VAL A 105 -5.52 5.23 5.66
C VAL A 105 -5.24 6.42 4.75
N TYR A 106 -4.00 6.51 4.28
CA TYR A 106 -3.54 7.51 3.31
C TYR A 106 -3.08 6.83 2.04
N LEU A 107 -3.24 7.50 0.91
CA LEU A 107 -2.74 7.03 -0.38
C LEU A 107 -1.40 7.69 -0.67
N GLY A 108 -0.46 6.89 -1.15
CA GLY A 108 0.84 7.37 -1.60
C GLY A 108 1.19 6.82 -2.97
N ARG A 109 2.03 7.57 -3.70
CA ARG A 109 2.56 7.20 -5.02
C ARG A 109 4.07 7.32 -5.01
N SER A 110 4.73 6.47 -5.78
CA SER A 110 6.19 6.50 -5.90
C SER A 110 6.62 6.04 -7.29
N GLU A 111 7.67 6.65 -7.81
CA GLU A 111 8.32 6.23 -9.06
C GLU A 111 9.26 5.03 -8.84
N ASP A 112 9.86 4.93 -7.66
CA ASP A 112 10.98 4.03 -7.37
C ASP A 112 10.80 3.15 -6.11
N GLY A 113 9.68 3.31 -5.39
CA GLY A 113 9.40 2.60 -4.16
C GLY A 113 10.17 3.14 -2.93
N ILE A 114 10.98 4.16 -3.10
CA ILE A 114 11.80 4.80 -2.05
C ILE A 114 11.28 6.20 -1.71
N HIS A 115 11.05 7.00 -2.73
CA HIS A 115 10.54 8.36 -2.59
C HIS A 115 9.03 8.35 -2.78
N TRP A 116 8.29 8.84 -1.77
CA TRP A 116 6.84 8.76 -1.71
C TRP A 116 6.19 10.12 -1.64
N ASP A 117 5.23 10.33 -2.54
CA ASP A 117 4.30 11.45 -2.50
C ASP A 117 2.97 10.97 -1.93
N PHE A 118 2.49 11.65 -0.89
CA PHE A 118 1.24 11.32 -0.21
C PHE A 118 0.13 12.29 -0.59
N ASP A 119 -1.09 11.77 -0.74
CA ASP A 119 -2.27 12.62 -0.78
C ASP A 119 -2.40 13.35 0.57
N LYS A 120 -2.79 14.64 0.53
CA LYS A 120 -2.94 15.45 1.74
C LYS A 120 -4.07 14.95 2.64
N ASP A 121 -5.12 14.44 2.00
CA ASP A 121 -6.30 13.94 2.69
C ASP A 121 -6.23 12.43 2.87
N LYS A 122 -6.79 11.97 3.99
CA LYS A 122 -7.02 10.55 4.21
C LYS A 122 -7.97 9.98 3.16
N VAL A 123 -7.87 8.67 2.89
CA VAL A 123 -8.75 7.97 1.97
C VAL A 123 -10.20 8.21 2.37
N ARG A 124 -11.00 8.70 1.41
CA ARG A 124 -12.42 8.87 1.58
C ARG A 124 -13.11 7.54 1.33
N PHE A 125 -13.89 7.10 2.30
CA PHE A 125 -14.73 5.93 2.20
C PHE A 125 -16.18 6.34 1.86
N VAL A 126 -16.84 5.54 1.04
CA VAL A 126 -18.24 5.73 0.69
C VAL A 126 -18.99 4.41 0.87
N ASP A 127 -20.27 4.47 1.23
CA ASP A 127 -21.16 3.33 1.29
C ASP A 127 -21.65 2.91 -0.12
N GLU A 128 -22.54 1.92 -0.19
CA GLU A 128 -23.08 1.42 -1.44
C GLU A 128 -23.94 2.46 -2.17
N GLU A 129 -24.54 3.39 -1.44
CA GLU A 129 -25.34 4.49 -1.94
C GLU A 129 -24.50 5.71 -2.36
N GLY A 130 -23.19 5.69 -2.09
CA GLY A 130 -22.25 6.76 -2.42
C GLY A 130 -22.16 7.88 -1.38
N ASN A 131 -22.75 7.69 -0.20
CA ASN A 131 -22.61 8.62 0.91
C ASN A 131 -21.26 8.48 1.60
N ASP A 132 -20.76 9.55 2.18
CA ASP A 132 -19.54 9.52 2.96
C ASP A 132 -19.70 8.62 4.18
N PHE A 133 -18.77 7.67 4.26
CA PHE A 133 -18.65 6.77 5.38
C PHE A 133 -17.23 6.91 5.96
N MET A 134 -17.12 7.42 7.17
CA MET A 134 -15.84 7.57 7.84
C MET A 134 -15.79 6.68 9.08
N PRO A 135 -14.93 5.66 9.09
CA PRO A 135 -14.71 4.86 10.30
C PRO A 135 -14.13 5.75 11.41
N VAL A 136 -14.37 5.38 12.65
CA VAL A 136 -13.79 6.08 13.83
C VAL A 136 -12.27 6.06 13.75
N TYR A 137 -11.71 4.94 13.28
CA TYR A 137 -10.31 4.77 12.91
C TYR A 137 -10.17 3.69 11.83
N ALA A 138 -9.09 3.77 11.06
CA ALA A 138 -8.76 2.76 10.05
C ALA A 138 -7.26 2.49 10.06
N TYR A 139 -6.86 1.23 10.19
CA TYR A 139 -5.46 0.83 10.29
C TYR A 139 -5.18 -0.49 9.59
N ASP A 140 -3.90 -0.82 9.45
CA ASP A 140 -3.37 -2.04 8.87
C ASP A 140 -3.96 -2.39 7.49
N PRO A 141 -3.89 -1.46 6.52
CA PRO A 141 -4.47 -1.69 5.22
C PRO A 141 -3.74 -2.80 4.46
N ARG A 142 -4.51 -3.50 3.62
CA ARG A 142 -4.00 -4.37 2.56
C ARG A 142 -4.54 -3.90 1.23
N LEU A 143 -3.75 -4.05 0.20
CA LEU A 143 -4.09 -3.64 -1.16
C LEU A 143 -3.86 -4.83 -2.09
N VAL A 144 -4.89 -5.17 -2.86
CA VAL A 144 -4.82 -6.26 -3.83
C VAL A 144 -5.53 -5.84 -5.12
N LYS A 145 -5.00 -6.28 -6.26
CA LYS A 145 -5.66 -6.14 -7.55
C LYS A 145 -6.25 -7.48 -7.94
N VAL A 146 -7.55 -7.49 -8.25
CA VAL A 146 -8.25 -8.64 -8.83
C VAL A 146 -8.86 -8.17 -10.14
N GLU A 147 -8.46 -8.78 -11.24
CA GLU A 147 -8.78 -8.31 -12.59
C GLU A 147 -8.41 -6.83 -12.78
N ASP A 148 -9.38 -5.98 -13.09
CA ASP A 148 -9.17 -4.54 -13.29
C ASP A 148 -9.56 -3.68 -12.06
N THR A 149 -9.86 -4.32 -10.93
CA THR A 149 -10.32 -3.65 -9.71
C THR A 149 -9.30 -3.73 -8.61
N TYR A 150 -9.08 -2.62 -7.90
CA TYR A 150 -8.24 -2.55 -6.71
C TYR A 150 -9.11 -2.59 -5.46
N TYR A 151 -8.73 -3.46 -4.53
CA TYR A 151 -9.43 -3.65 -3.27
C TYR A 151 -8.52 -3.22 -2.13
N ILE A 152 -9.07 -2.42 -1.22
CA ILE A 152 -8.44 -2.07 0.05
C ILE A 152 -9.19 -2.80 1.16
N ILE A 153 -8.47 -3.55 1.97
CA ILE A 153 -8.99 -4.20 3.18
C ILE A 153 -8.29 -3.54 4.36
N TRP A 154 -9.00 -3.20 5.41
CA TRP A 154 -8.42 -2.58 6.60
C TRP A 154 -9.12 -3.06 7.87
N CYS A 155 -8.50 -2.81 9.02
CA CYS A 155 -9.12 -2.97 10.33
C CYS A 155 -9.70 -1.63 10.78
N GLY A 156 -10.85 -1.63 11.41
CA GLY A 156 -11.50 -0.43 11.94
C GLY A 156 -12.68 -0.77 12.82
N ASP A 157 -13.15 0.21 13.60
CA ASP A 157 -14.38 0.12 14.36
C ASP A 157 -15.49 0.90 13.68
N PHE A 158 -16.67 0.31 13.72
CA PHE A 158 -17.91 0.86 13.19
C PHE A 158 -18.94 0.85 14.32
N TYR A 159 -19.29 2.00 14.82
CA TYR A 159 -20.36 2.17 15.82
C TYR A 159 -21.66 2.55 15.13
#